data_8ee4f56bbee1f01ab34259cbabe1c66e
#
_entry.id   8ee4f56bbee1f01ab34259cbabe1c66e
#
_cell.length_a   1.000
_cell.length_b   1.000
_cell.length_c   1.000
_cell.angle_alpha   90.00
_cell.angle_beta   90.00
_cell.angle_gamma   90.00
#
_symmetry.space_group_name_H-M   'P 1'
#
loop_
_entity.id
_entity.type
_entity.pdbx_description
1 polymer ?
#
loop_
_entity_poly.entity_id
_entity_poly.type
_entity_poly.pdbx_seq_one_letter_code
_entity_poly.pdbx_strand_id
1 'polypeptide(L)'
;VVNATGVFSDDIMQMDQPKAKKRIKPSQGVHIVLDKRFLNGPHAIMVPHTTDGRVLFAVPWNGYVVVGTTDTQMEETLVEPVALEKEIEFILENAGAYMTTPPTRSDVKSVFSGLRPLAAPDEDGAATKEISRHHKVIVSTSGLVSILGGKWTTYRKMAEDIVNTAQSVGGLPERSCITHNLPIHGYDYNSDWSDALHVYGTDIEKIKALDDQGNDSLSKEISLTPNQILWAVREEMDMCVEDVVARRTRALFLNVEECIRLAPQIAKIMADECGYDSDWIDSEVSSFLTLCNNYRLAE
;
A
#
# COMPACT_ATOMS: atom_id res chain seq x y z
N VAL A 1 -14.15 -10.14 20.50
CA VAL A 1 -13.86 -9.23 19.36
C VAL A 1 -12.36 -9.03 19.26
N VAL A 2 -11.83 -8.98 18.02
CA VAL A 2 -10.41 -8.68 17.72
C VAL A 2 -10.34 -7.33 17.02
N ASN A 3 -9.47 -6.45 17.53
CA ASN A 3 -9.16 -5.15 16.96
C ASN A 3 -7.76 -5.22 16.30
N ALA A 4 -7.72 -5.19 14.97
CA ALA A 4 -6.49 -5.18 14.17
C ALA A 4 -6.53 -4.03 13.14
N THR A 5 -7.05 -2.87 13.54
CA THR A 5 -7.36 -1.73 12.67
C THR A 5 -6.17 -0.77 12.45
N GLY A 6 -4.96 -1.18 12.85
CA GLY A 6 -3.72 -0.42 12.57
C GLY A 6 -3.74 0.96 13.23
N VAL A 7 -3.63 2.02 12.43
CA VAL A 7 -3.60 3.41 12.96
C VAL A 7 -4.91 3.85 13.62
N PHE A 8 -6.02 3.14 13.34
CA PHE A 8 -7.34 3.41 13.91
C PHE A 8 -7.63 2.55 15.17
N SER A 9 -6.63 1.82 15.69
CA SER A 9 -6.85 0.94 16.84
C SER A 9 -7.30 1.67 18.08
N ASP A 10 -6.86 2.90 18.30
CA ASP A 10 -7.27 3.70 19.44
C ASP A 10 -8.76 4.07 19.40
N ASP A 11 -9.31 4.31 18.22
CA ASP A 11 -10.73 4.64 18.06
C ASP A 11 -11.61 3.47 18.51
N ILE A 12 -11.26 2.24 18.08
CA ILE A 12 -11.95 1.02 18.51
C ILE A 12 -11.78 0.78 20.01
N MET A 13 -10.59 1.01 20.55
CA MET A 13 -10.36 0.88 21.99
C MET A 13 -11.17 1.90 22.80
N GLN A 14 -11.36 3.12 22.28
CA GLN A 14 -12.18 4.14 22.93
C GLN A 14 -13.68 3.91 22.79
N MET A 15 -14.14 3.23 21.72
CA MET A 15 -15.52 2.73 21.63
C MET A 15 -15.81 1.69 22.71
N ASP A 16 -14.85 0.84 23.03
CA ASP A 16 -14.95 -0.15 24.12
C ASP A 16 -14.83 0.49 25.49
N GLN A 17 -13.85 1.38 25.67
CA GLN A 17 -13.57 2.08 26.91
C GLN A 17 -13.33 3.56 26.64
N PRO A 18 -14.32 4.45 26.82
CA PRO A 18 -14.21 5.87 26.46
C PRO A 18 -13.05 6.64 27.13
N LYS A 19 -12.49 6.12 28.22
CA LYS A 19 -11.34 6.71 28.92
C LYS A 19 -10.02 6.00 28.60
N ALA A 20 -9.99 5.09 27.63
CA ALA A 20 -8.76 4.40 27.22
C ALA A 20 -7.73 5.44 26.74
N LYS A 21 -6.49 5.32 27.22
CA LYS A 21 -5.38 6.15 26.73
C LYS A 21 -5.04 5.77 25.29
N LYS A 22 -4.71 6.76 24.49
CA LYS A 22 -4.17 6.54 23.15
C LYS A 22 -2.85 5.76 23.22
N ARG A 23 -2.72 4.75 22.38
CA ARG A 23 -1.59 3.81 22.33
C ARG A 23 -0.86 3.87 21.01
N ILE A 24 -1.40 4.55 20.00
CA ILE A 24 -0.81 4.69 18.68
C ILE A 24 -0.19 6.06 18.54
N LYS A 25 1.07 6.11 18.08
CA LYS A 25 1.74 7.31 17.57
C LYS A 25 1.90 7.16 16.07
N PRO A 26 1.02 7.75 15.25
CA PRO A 26 1.11 7.59 13.80
C PRO A 26 2.35 8.29 13.28
N SER A 27 3.06 7.60 12.37
CA SER A 27 4.22 8.17 11.68
C SER A 27 4.04 8.03 10.18
N GLN A 28 4.03 9.16 9.47
CA GLN A 28 3.93 9.21 8.02
C GLN A 28 5.25 8.83 7.36
N GLY A 29 5.16 8.01 6.32
CA GLY A 29 6.25 7.72 5.41
C GLY A 29 5.84 8.00 3.98
N VAL A 30 6.65 8.78 3.29
CA VAL A 30 6.40 9.22 1.91
C VAL A 30 7.39 8.54 0.96
N HIS A 31 6.92 8.22 -0.23
CA HIS A 31 7.74 7.80 -1.36
C HIS A 31 7.41 8.66 -2.58
N ILE A 32 8.42 8.99 -3.36
CA ILE A 32 8.27 9.52 -4.72
C ILE A 32 8.65 8.44 -5.73
N VAL A 33 8.09 8.55 -6.92
CA VAL A 33 8.38 7.62 -8.00
C VAL A 33 8.96 8.37 -9.18
N LEU A 34 10.07 7.86 -9.71
CA LEU A 34 10.83 8.42 -10.80
C LEU A 34 10.89 7.46 -11.99
N ASP A 35 11.16 7.97 -13.16
CA ASP A 35 11.48 7.14 -14.34
C ASP A 35 12.73 6.29 -14.08
N LYS A 36 12.76 5.06 -14.64
CA LYS A 36 13.88 4.13 -14.51
C LYS A 36 15.24 4.71 -14.91
N ARG A 37 15.27 5.76 -15.76
CA ARG A 37 16.51 6.44 -16.18
C ARG A 37 17.32 7.00 -15.03
N PHE A 38 16.70 7.25 -13.88
CA PHE A 38 17.38 7.77 -12.68
C PHE A 38 18.17 6.70 -11.93
N LEU A 39 17.92 5.41 -12.21
CA LEU A 39 18.64 4.30 -11.60
C LEU A 39 18.93 3.24 -12.67
N ASN A 40 20.09 3.31 -13.29
CA ASN A 40 20.50 2.36 -14.31
C ASN A 40 20.93 1.03 -13.68
N GLY A 41 20.16 -0.02 -13.90
CA GLY A 41 20.47 -1.37 -13.44
C GLY A 41 19.35 -2.01 -12.61
N PRO A 42 19.51 -3.30 -12.30
CA PRO A 42 18.49 -4.08 -11.60
C PRO A 42 18.59 -4.00 -10.07
N HIS A 43 19.58 -3.27 -9.53
CA HIS A 43 19.86 -3.25 -8.10
C HIS A 43 19.34 -2.00 -7.44
N ALA A 44 18.81 -2.16 -6.22
CA ALA A 44 18.48 -1.04 -5.35
C ALA A 44 19.77 -0.39 -4.82
N ILE A 45 19.71 0.92 -4.60
CA ILE A 45 20.75 1.64 -3.85
C ILE A 45 20.23 2.05 -2.48
N MET A 46 21.09 1.96 -1.50
CA MET A 46 20.87 2.51 -0.16
C MET A 46 21.64 3.82 -0.05
N VAL A 47 20.95 4.88 0.32
CA VAL A 47 21.53 6.19 0.64
C VAL A 47 21.82 6.23 2.14
N PRO A 48 23.07 6.04 2.57
CA PRO A 48 23.40 5.80 3.98
C PRO A 48 23.43 7.08 4.81
N HIS A 49 23.64 8.22 4.17
CA HIS A 49 23.77 9.53 4.83
C HIS A 49 22.76 10.50 4.25
N THR A 50 21.78 10.86 5.06
CA THR A 50 20.81 11.91 4.78
C THR A 50 20.98 13.06 5.75
N THR A 51 20.40 14.21 5.44
CA THR A 51 20.51 15.43 6.24
C THR A 51 20.01 15.26 7.68
N ASP A 52 19.13 14.28 7.94
CA ASP A 52 18.57 13.99 9.26
C ASP A 52 19.03 12.64 9.86
N GLY A 53 19.99 11.96 9.22
CA GLY A 53 20.58 10.71 9.69
C GLY A 53 19.73 9.46 9.44
N ARG A 54 18.64 9.57 8.69
CA ARG A 54 17.85 8.41 8.23
C ARG A 54 18.51 7.76 7.01
N VAL A 55 18.06 6.55 6.69
CA VAL A 55 18.46 5.85 5.46
C VAL A 55 17.36 5.98 4.45
N LEU A 56 17.70 6.35 3.20
CA LEU A 56 16.81 6.31 2.05
C LEU A 56 17.17 5.12 1.17
N PHE A 57 16.19 4.66 0.41
CA PHE A 57 16.38 3.67 -0.64
C PHE A 57 15.86 4.22 -1.96
N ALA A 58 16.54 3.85 -3.05
CA ALA A 58 16.00 3.94 -4.40
C ALA A 58 15.92 2.52 -4.95
N VAL A 59 14.71 2.05 -5.24
CA VAL A 59 14.42 0.66 -5.56
C VAL A 59 13.79 0.57 -6.95
N PRO A 60 14.38 -0.19 -7.89
CA PRO A 60 13.73 -0.51 -9.15
C PRO A 60 12.43 -1.30 -8.90
N TRP A 61 11.32 -0.87 -9.47
CA TRP A 61 10.05 -1.55 -9.35
C TRP A 61 9.17 -1.29 -10.57
N ASN A 62 8.77 -2.37 -11.25
CA ASN A 62 7.86 -2.33 -12.42
C ASN A 62 8.21 -1.25 -13.46
N GLY A 63 9.49 -1.12 -13.81
CA GLY A 63 9.95 -0.14 -14.82
C GLY A 63 10.16 1.28 -14.30
N TYR A 64 9.97 1.52 -13.03
CA TYR A 64 10.17 2.80 -12.33
C TYR A 64 11.20 2.67 -11.21
N VAL A 65 11.46 3.76 -10.52
CA VAL A 65 12.30 3.83 -9.33
C VAL A 65 11.49 4.42 -8.17
N VAL A 66 11.26 3.63 -7.13
CA VAL A 66 10.61 4.08 -5.90
C VAL A 66 11.68 4.59 -4.95
N VAL A 67 11.57 5.85 -4.52
CA VAL A 67 12.53 6.51 -3.65
C VAL A 67 11.88 6.94 -2.35
N GLY A 68 12.43 6.55 -1.23
CA GLY A 68 11.91 6.88 0.11
C GLY A 68 12.65 6.11 1.20
N THR A 69 12.32 6.32 2.45
CA THR A 69 11.09 6.93 2.95
C THR A 69 11.38 8.02 3.98
N THR A 70 10.36 8.81 4.30
CA THR A 70 10.37 9.75 5.42
C THR A 70 9.86 9.09 6.72
N ASP A 71 9.95 9.79 7.83
CA ASP A 71 9.42 9.40 9.13
C ASP A 71 8.97 10.66 9.87
N THR A 72 7.71 11.04 9.66
CA THR A 72 7.15 12.27 10.21
C THR A 72 6.03 11.92 11.18
N GLN A 73 6.18 12.31 12.44
CA GLN A 73 5.11 12.12 13.42
C GLN A 73 3.88 12.94 13.02
N MET A 74 2.71 12.31 13.05
CA MET A 74 1.42 12.93 12.76
C MET A 74 0.59 12.99 14.03
N GLU A 75 -0.23 14.04 14.14
CA GLU A 75 -1.18 14.18 15.27
C GLU A 75 -2.52 13.52 14.95
N GLU A 76 -2.89 13.50 13.66
CA GLU A 76 -4.14 12.96 13.16
C GLU A 76 -3.91 11.73 12.30
N THR A 77 -4.89 10.81 12.31
CA THR A 77 -4.95 9.65 11.43
C THR A 77 -5.90 9.94 10.29
N LEU A 78 -5.37 9.93 9.06
CA LEU A 78 -6.17 10.10 7.84
C LEU A 78 -6.27 8.76 7.10
N VAL A 79 -7.42 8.54 6.46
CA VAL A 79 -7.61 7.38 5.57
C VAL A 79 -6.72 7.52 4.34
N GLU A 80 -6.66 8.73 3.77
CA GLU A 80 -5.80 9.11 2.67
C GLU A 80 -4.77 10.16 3.14
N PRO A 81 -3.61 9.76 3.67
CA PRO A 81 -2.56 10.69 4.06
C PRO A 81 -1.87 11.26 2.81
N VAL A 82 -1.62 12.56 2.83
CA VAL A 82 -0.99 13.29 1.72
C VAL A 82 0.43 13.69 2.12
N ALA A 83 1.36 13.58 1.17
CA ALA A 83 2.76 13.97 1.39
C ALA A 83 2.89 15.45 1.73
N LEU A 84 3.71 15.75 2.74
CA LEU A 84 4.03 17.13 3.11
C LEU A 84 5.17 17.66 2.21
N GLU A 85 5.13 18.94 1.90
CA GLU A 85 6.15 19.58 1.04
C GLU A 85 7.58 19.32 1.54
N LYS A 86 7.81 19.47 2.83
CA LYS A 86 9.12 19.19 3.46
C LYS A 86 9.61 17.77 3.28
N GLU A 87 8.70 16.80 3.11
CA GLU A 87 9.06 15.40 2.90
C GLU A 87 9.49 15.14 1.47
N ILE A 88 8.83 15.81 0.51
CA ILE A 88 9.16 15.76 -0.91
C ILE A 88 10.54 16.39 -1.14
N GLU A 89 10.76 17.60 -0.61
CA GLU A 89 12.04 18.31 -0.67
C GLU A 89 13.17 17.46 -0.07
N PHE A 90 12.95 16.88 1.11
CA PHE A 90 13.90 15.99 1.77
C PHE A 90 14.30 14.81 0.88
N ILE A 91 13.33 14.14 0.23
CA ILE A 91 13.62 12.97 -0.62
C ILE A 91 14.39 13.41 -1.86
N LEU A 92 13.96 14.47 -2.54
CA LEU A 92 14.62 14.97 -3.77
C LEU A 92 16.06 15.40 -3.49
N GLU A 93 16.31 16.15 -2.43
CA GLU A 93 17.64 16.61 -2.04
C GLU A 93 18.57 15.44 -1.74
N ASN A 94 18.15 14.55 -0.85
CA ASN A 94 19.00 13.46 -0.37
C ASN A 94 19.21 12.38 -1.43
N ALA A 95 18.20 12.03 -2.23
CA ALA A 95 18.36 11.09 -3.32
C ALA A 95 19.21 11.67 -4.45
N GLY A 96 19.01 12.95 -4.77
CA GLY A 96 19.75 13.66 -5.83
C GLY A 96 21.26 13.66 -5.61
N ALA A 97 21.71 13.70 -4.36
CA ALA A 97 23.15 13.66 -4.02
C ALA A 97 23.82 12.32 -4.42
N TYR A 98 23.06 11.26 -4.63
CA TYR A 98 23.56 9.91 -4.97
C TYR A 98 23.22 9.48 -6.39
N MET A 99 22.49 10.30 -7.15
CA MET A 99 22.13 10.01 -8.53
C MET A 99 23.01 10.80 -9.50
N THR A 100 23.34 10.21 -10.64
CA THR A 100 24.15 10.87 -11.68
C THR A 100 23.51 12.17 -12.17
N THR A 101 22.19 12.15 -12.28
CA THR A 101 21.37 13.33 -12.58
C THR A 101 20.40 13.53 -11.43
N PRO A 102 20.52 14.62 -10.65
CA PRO A 102 19.58 14.90 -9.58
C PRO A 102 18.15 15.06 -10.15
N PRO A 103 17.16 14.35 -9.57
CA PRO A 103 15.76 14.53 -9.98
C PRO A 103 15.21 15.86 -9.49
N THR A 104 14.29 16.41 -10.28
CA THR A 104 13.51 17.59 -9.94
C THR A 104 12.04 17.23 -9.68
N ARG A 105 11.25 18.17 -9.19
CA ARG A 105 9.80 17.95 -8.99
C ARG A 105 9.10 17.47 -10.25
N SER A 106 9.45 18.03 -11.40
CA SER A 106 8.86 17.67 -12.70
C SER A 106 9.20 16.26 -13.18
N ASP A 107 10.20 15.61 -12.57
CA ASP A 107 10.56 14.22 -12.86
C ASP A 107 9.73 13.20 -12.06
N VAL A 108 9.00 13.66 -11.04
CA VAL A 108 8.18 12.79 -10.19
C VAL A 108 6.94 12.35 -10.93
N LYS A 109 6.80 11.04 -11.11
CA LYS A 109 5.67 10.41 -11.79
C LYS A 109 4.47 10.17 -10.90
N SER A 110 4.72 9.93 -9.61
CA SER A 110 3.71 9.77 -8.58
C SER A 110 4.33 9.99 -7.20
N VAL A 111 3.52 10.37 -6.24
CA VAL A 111 3.87 10.45 -4.82
C VAL A 111 2.83 9.67 -4.02
N PHE A 112 3.27 8.94 -3.02
CA PHE A 112 2.33 8.27 -2.12
C PHE A 112 2.84 8.26 -0.69
N SER A 113 1.92 8.26 0.25
CA SER A 113 2.20 8.24 1.67
C SER A 113 1.38 7.20 2.40
N GLY A 114 1.86 6.81 3.58
CA GLY A 114 1.15 5.89 4.46
C GLY A 114 1.51 6.14 5.91
N LEU A 115 0.60 5.76 6.81
CA LEU A 115 0.78 5.92 8.25
C LEU A 115 1.23 4.60 8.89
N ARG A 116 2.34 4.64 9.62
CA ARG A 116 2.81 3.52 10.45
C ARG A 116 2.10 3.57 11.81
N PRO A 117 1.47 2.48 12.26
CA PRO A 117 0.81 2.41 13.56
C PRO A 117 1.84 2.10 14.67
N LEU A 118 2.74 3.03 14.98
CA LEU A 118 3.73 2.81 16.01
C LEU A 118 3.07 2.70 17.38
N ALA A 119 3.32 1.60 18.10
CA ALA A 119 2.80 1.43 19.45
C ALA A 119 3.58 2.32 20.42
N ALA A 120 2.90 3.25 21.09
CA ALA A 120 3.51 4.12 22.09
C ALA A 120 4.17 3.27 23.19
N PRO A 121 5.38 3.63 23.68
CA PRO A 121 5.93 3.06 24.89
C PRO A 121 5.01 3.35 26.08
N ASP A 122 5.13 2.51 27.12
CA ASP A 122 4.33 2.73 28.34
C ASP A 122 4.75 4.00 29.08
N GLU A 123 5.94 4.56 28.78
CA GLU A 123 6.46 5.82 29.30
C GLU A 123 6.32 6.96 28.26
N ASP A 124 5.87 8.12 28.70
CA ASP A 124 5.68 9.30 27.85
C ASP A 124 7.03 9.91 27.44
N GLY A 125 7.20 10.26 26.16
CA GLY A 125 8.28 11.11 25.67
C GLY A 125 9.24 10.55 24.62
N ALA A 126 9.15 9.27 24.24
CA ALA A 126 10.05 8.71 23.21
C ALA A 126 9.74 9.26 21.80
N ALA A 127 10.78 9.64 21.04
CA ALA A 127 10.67 10.02 19.65
C ALA A 127 10.26 8.80 18.77
N THR A 128 9.56 9.04 17.65
CA THR A 128 9.05 7.96 16.79
C THR A 128 10.12 6.99 16.30
N LYS A 129 11.33 7.46 16.02
CA LYS A 129 12.46 6.62 15.60
C LYS A 129 13.03 5.71 16.70
N GLU A 130 12.72 5.97 17.96
CA GLU A 130 13.13 5.17 19.11
C GLU A 130 12.05 4.18 19.54
N ILE A 131 10.83 4.31 19.02
CA ILE A 131 9.71 3.43 19.35
C ILE A 131 9.95 2.05 18.74
N SER A 132 9.83 1.02 19.59
CA SER A 132 9.95 -0.37 19.17
C SER A 132 8.92 -0.69 18.08
N ARG A 133 9.37 -1.36 17.01
CA ARG A 133 8.53 -1.86 15.93
C ARG A 133 8.03 -3.29 16.18
N HIS A 134 8.11 -3.78 17.42
CA HIS A 134 7.48 -5.04 17.81
C HIS A 134 5.97 -4.82 17.96
N HIS A 135 5.19 -5.86 17.64
CA HIS A 135 3.76 -5.82 17.94
C HIS A 135 3.49 -6.09 19.42
N LYS A 136 2.38 -5.58 19.90
CA LYS A 136 1.91 -5.75 21.28
C LYS A 136 0.44 -6.17 21.25
N VAL A 137 0.10 -7.24 21.97
CA VAL A 137 -1.30 -7.67 22.15
C VAL A 137 -1.78 -7.17 23.50
N ILE A 138 -2.94 -6.54 23.52
CA ILE A 138 -3.58 -5.97 24.73
C ILE A 138 -5.00 -6.56 24.83
N VAL A 139 -5.39 -6.94 26.04
CA VAL A 139 -6.76 -7.37 26.33
C VAL A 139 -7.40 -6.37 27.30
N SER A 140 -8.54 -5.82 26.91
CA SER A 140 -9.31 -4.92 27.76
C SER A 140 -10.13 -5.67 28.81
N THR A 141 -10.67 -4.96 29.78
CA THR A 141 -11.53 -5.56 30.82
C THR A 141 -12.84 -6.12 30.28
N SER A 142 -13.30 -5.65 29.14
CA SER A 142 -14.48 -6.18 28.41
C SER A 142 -14.16 -7.42 27.58
N GLY A 143 -12.88 -7.79 27.42
CA GLY A 143 -12.44 -8.89 26.56
C GLY A 143 -12.16 -8.48 25.10
N LEU A 144 -12.09 -7.19 24.77
CA LEU A 144 -11.57 -6.74 23.46
C LEU A 144 -10.08 -7.05 23.38
N VAL A 145 -9.68 -7.81 22.34
CA VAL A 145 -8.28 -8.16 22.07
C VAL A 145 -7.75 -7.26 20.95
N SER A 146 -6.78 -6.40 21.25
CA SER A 146 -6.21 -5.45 20.31
C SER A 146 -4.75 -5.78 20.01
N ILE A 147 -4.34 -5.69 18.73
CA ILE A 147 -2.94 -5.76 18.31
C ILE A 147 -2.47 -4.40 17.83
N LEU A 148 -1.33 -3.96 18.33
CA LEU A 148 -0.74 -2.65 18.08
C LEU A 148 0.68 -2.80 17.55
N GLY A 149 1.12 -1.86 16.71
CA GLY A 149 2.48 -1.83 16.17
C GLY A 149 2.76 -2.93 15.15
N GLY A 150 4.00 -3.42 15.15
CA GLY A 150 4.45 -4.48 14.24
C GLY A 150 4.98 -3.98 12.90
N LYS A 151 5.23 -4.92 11.99
CA LYS A 151 5.72 -4.69 10.64
C LYS A 151 4.93 -5.52 9.65
N TRP A 152 4.79 -5.04 8.42
CA TRP A 152 4.19 -5.81 7.34
C TRP A 152 4.86 -7.19 7.16
N THR A 153 6.18 -7.25 7.26
CA THR A 153 6.94 -8.50 7.10
C THR A 153 6.70 -9.53 8.22
N THR A 154 6.06 -9.16 9.32
CA THR A 154 5.73 -10.05 10.44
C THR A 154 4.23 -10.29 10.62
N TYR A 155 3.41 -9.86 9.64
CA TYR A 155 1.94 -9.89 9.73
C TYR A 155 1.37 -11.29 10.07
N ARG A 156 1.93 -12.36 9.50
CA ARG A 156 1.51 -13.74 9.78
C ARG A 156 1.69 -14.10 11.27
N LYS A 157 2.87 -13.75 11.83
CA LYS A 157 3.14 -14.01 13.26
C LYS A 157 2.27 -13.13 14.15
N MET A 158 2.01 -11.90 13.75
CA MET A 158 1.06 -11.02 14.44
C MET A 158 -0.33 -11.61 14.47
N ALA A 159 -0.81 -12.14 13.34
CA ALA A 159 -2.10 -12.81 13.26
C ALA A 159 -2.17 -14.06 14.14
N GLU A 160 -1.13 -14.89 14.15
CA GLU A 160 -1.03 -16.07 15.03
C GLU A 160 -1.14 -15.67 16.51
N ASP A 161 -0.39 -14.67 16.94
CA ASP A 161 -0.35 -14.26 18.35
C ASP A 161 -1.69 -13.68 18.82
N ILE A 162 -2.33 -12.83 18.00
CA ILE A 162 -3.62 -12.28 18.39
C ILE A 162 -4.74 -13.32 18.35
N VAL A 163 -4.74 -14.26 17.40
CA VAL A 163 -5.74 -15.34 17.33
C VAL A 163 -5.59 -16.28 18.52
N ASN A 164 -4.37 -16.68 18.89
CA ASN A 164 -4.13 -17.51 20.07
C ASN A 164 -4.63 -16.80 21.34
N THR A 165 -4.37 -15.52 21.50
CA THR A 165 -4.89 -14.73 22.63
C THR A 165 -6.42 -14.68 22.60
N ALA A 166 -7.02 -14.46 21.44
CA ALA A 166 -8.48 -14.39 21.29
C ALA A 166 -9.16 -15.74 21.61
N GLN A 167 -8.53 -16.88 21.24
CA GLN A 167 -9.02 -18.21 21.61
C GLN A 167 -9.07 -18.35 23.14
N SER A 168 -7.99 -17.99 23.83
CA SER A 168 -7.92 -18.08 25.29
C SER A 168 -8.94 -17.17 25.98
N VAL A 169 -9.05 -15.90 25.55
CA VAL A 169 -9.99 -14.92 26.10
C VAL A 169 -11.45 -15.34 25.85
N GLY A 170 -11.72 -15.89 24.66
CA GLY A 170 -13.07 -16.34 24.26
C GLY A 170 -13.48 -17.70 24.80
N GLY A 171 -12.60 -18.42 25.51
CA GLY A 171 -12.85 -19.79 25.96
C GLY A 171 -13.10 -20.76 24.80
N LEU A 172 -12.52 -20.50 23.64
CA LEU A 172 -12.66 -21.33 22.44
C LEU A 172 -11.73 -22.55 22.52
N PRO A 173 -12.08 -23.67 21.85
CA PRO A 173 -11.17 -24.80 21.74
C PRO A 173 -9.82 -24.38 21.16
N GLU A 174 -8.75 -24.73 21.84
CA GLU A 174 -7.38 -24.43 21.39
C GLU A 174 -7.08 -25.21 20.10
N ARG A 175 -6.59 -24.47 19.08
CA ARG A 175 -6.18 -25.03 17.80
C ARG A 175 -4.83 -24.47 17.42
N SER A 176 -3.92 -25.34 17.01
CA SER A 176 -2.60 -24.96 16.53
C SER A 176 -2.70 -24.16 15.20
N CYS A 177 -1.85 -23.16 15.07
CA CYS A 177 -1.73 -22.40 13.82
C CYS A 177 -1.20 -23.28 12.68
N ILE A 178 -1.87 -23.24 11.52
CA ILE A 178 -1.50 -23.99 10.32
C ILE A 178 -0.89 -23.10 9.22
N THR A 179 -0.80 -21.79 9.45
CA THR A 179 -0.46 -20.83 8.40
C THR A 179 1.04 -20.74 8.06
N HIS A 180 1.90 -21.50 8.74
CA HIS A 180 3.35 -21.50 8.46
C HIS A 180 3.69 -21.92 7.04
N ASN A 181 3.02 -22.97 6.54
CA ASN A 181 3.27 -23.57 5.24
C ASN A 181 2.01 -23.60 4.38
N LEU A 182 0.99 -22.83 4.73
CA LEU A 182 -0.23 -22.73 3.93
C LEU A 182 0.02 -21.86 2.71
N PRO A 183 -0.03 -22.42 1.49
CA PRO A 183 0.03 -21.60 0.29
C PRO A 183 -1.16 -20.64 0.23
N ILE A 184 -0.91 -19.39 -0.07
CA ILE A 184 -1.98 -18.42 -0.36
C ILE A 184 -2.52 -18.69 -1.77
N HIS A 185 -3.73 -18.21 -2.06
CA HIS A 185 -4.31 -18.30 -3.40
C HIS A 185 -3.35 -17.72 -4.46
N GLY A 186 -3.27 -18.36 -5.60
CA GLY A 186 -2.38 -17.95 -6.67
C GLY A 186 -0.90 -18.32 -6.49
N TYR A 187 -0.49 -18.89 -5.35
CA TYR A 187 0.90 -19.28 -5.15
C TYR A 187 1.37 -20.29 -6.21
N ASP A 188 2.44 -19.93 -6.92
CA ASP A 188 3.14 -20.79 -7.85
C ASP A 188 4.65 -20.75 -7.59
N TYR A 189 5.22 -21.89 -7.24
CA TYR A 189 6.67 -22.03 -7.01
C TYR A 189 7.48 -21.80 -8.28
N ASN A 190 6.92 -22.13 -9.46
CA ASN A 190 7.58 -22.05 -10.75
C ASN A 190 7.19 -20.80 -11.55
N SER A 191 6.66 -19.78 -10.90
CA SER A 191 6.23 -18.54 -11.56
C SER A 191 7.33 -17.95 -12.44
N ASP A 192 7.02 -17.65 -13.69
CA ASP A 192 7.92 -16.95 -14.61
C ASP A 192 7.90 -15.45 -14.31
N TRP A 193 8.93 -14.97 -13.63
CA TRP A 193 9.06 -13.55 -13.26
C TRP A 193 9.26 -12.60 -14.45
N SER A 194 9.46 -13.13 -15.67
CA SER A 194 9.49 -12.30 -16.89
C SER A 194 8.10 -12.06 -17.48
N ASP A 195 7.08 -12.85 -17.09
CA ASP A 195 5.69 -12.62 -17.47
C ASP A 195 5.14 -11.39 -16.71
N ALA A 196 4.55 -10.46 -17.44
CA ALA A 196 3.93 -9.26 -16.85
C ALA A 196 2.81 -9.59 -15.85
N LEU A 197 2.19 -10.78 -15.98
CA LEU A 197 1.14 -11.29 -15.10
C LEU A 197 1.67 -12.16 -13.95
N HIS A 198 2.99 -12.28 -13.76
CA HIS A 198 3.60 -13.20 -12.76
C HIS A 198 3.01 -13.07 -11.35
N VAL A 199 2.49 -11.90 -11.00
CA VAL A 199 1.87 -11.63 -9.67
C VAL A 199 0.57 -12.43 -9.44
N TYR A 200 -0.06 -12.93 -10.50
CA TYR A 200 -1.28 -13.75 -10.44
C TYR A 200 -1.00 -15.25 -10.27
N GLY A 201 0.25 -15.67 -10.44
CA GLY A 201 0.69 -17.06 -10.25
C GLY A 201 -0.18 -18.06 -11.00
N THR A 202 -0.85 -18.98 -10.27
CA THR A 202 -1.66 -20.05 -10.90
C THR A 202 -2.89 -19.55 -11.66
N ASP A 203 -3.26 -18.29 -11.57
CA ASP A 203 -4.43 -17.74 -12.27
C ASP A 203 -4.09 -17.13 -13.64
N ILE A 204 -2.81 -17.02 -14.01
CA ILE A 204 -2.34 -16.41 -15.26
C ILE A 204 -3.09 -16.97 -16.49
N GLU A 205 -3.18 -18.31 -16.62
CA GLU A 205 -3.82 -18.94 -17.77
C GLU A 205 -5.33 -18.68 -17.83
N LYS A 206 -5.99 -18.55 -16.67
CA LYS A 206 -7.41 -18.18 -16.59
C LYS A 206 -7.63 -16.74 -17.05
N ILE A 207 -6.75 -15.81 -16.63
CA ILE A 207 -6.80 -14.41 -17.05
C ILE A 207 -6.61 -14.29 -18.55
N LYS A 208 -5.60 -14.95 -19.11
CA LYS A 208 -5.32 -14.93 -20.55
C LYS A 208 -6.46 -15.51 -21.39
N ALA A 209 -7.23 -16.44 -20.85
CA ALA A 209 -8.34 -17.11 -21.52
C ALA A 209 -9.69 -16.37 -21.44
N LEU A 210 -9.79 -15.24 -20.75
CA LEU A 210 -11.06 -14.51 -20.59
C LEU A 210 -11.58 -13.93 -21.90
N ASP A 211 -10.70 -13.27 -22.68
CA ASP A 211 -10.96 -12.74 -23.99
C ASP A 211 -9.64 -12.73 -24.79
N ASP A 212 -9.63 -13.30 -25.98
CA ASP A 212 -8.45 -13.35 -26.82
C ASP A 212 -7.92 -11.96 -27.21
N GLN A 213 -8.79 -10.96 -27.36
CA GLN A 213 -8.43 -9.58 -27.66
C GLN A 213 -8.09 -8.77 -26.39
N GLY A 214 -8.41 -9.30 -25.22
CA GLY A 214 -8.22 -8.65 -23.94
C GLY A 214 -6.80 -8.75 -23.35
N ASN A 215 -5.86 -9.36 -24.06
CA ASN A 215 -4.50 -9.58 -23.57
C ASN A 215 -3.50 -8.45 -23.93
N ASP A 216 -3.88 -7.56 -24.85
CA ASP A 216 -3.03 -6.43 -25.20
C ASP A 216 -3.06 -5.34 -24.12
N SER A 217 -1.89 -4.83 -23.78
CA SER A 217 -1.79 -3.75 -22.78
C SER A 217 -2.44 -2.47 -23.28
N LEU A 218 -3.23 -1.83 -22.41
CA LEU A 218 -3.85 -0.52 -22.64
C LEU A 218 -2.83 0.63 -22.67
N SER A 219 -1.61 0.36 -22.22
CA SER A 219 -0.55 1.36 -22.09
C SER A 219 0.84 0.78 -22.39
N LYS A 220 1.76 1.67 -22.79
CA LYS A 220 3.19 1.36 -22.89
C LYS A 220 3.94 1.71 -21.60
N GLU A 221 3.34 2.51 -20.75
CA GLU A 221 3.94 3.02 -19.52
C GLU A 221 3.68 2.09 -18.32
N ILE A 222 2.49 1.48 -18.27
CA ILE A 222 2.08 0.55 -17.23
C ILE A 222 1.51 -0.73 -17.85
N SER A 223 1.80 -1.86 -17.24
CA SER A 223 1.24 -3.15 -17.65
C SER A 223 -0.17 -3.30 -17.08
N LEU A 224 -1.18 -3.03 -17.93
CA LEU A 224 -2.59 -3.21 -17.61
C LEU A 224 -3.33 -3.65 -18.86
N THR A 225 -4.01 -4.79 -18.78
CA THR A 225 -4.80 -5.35 -19.88
C THR A 225 -6.30 -5.34 -19.56
N PRO A 226 -7.19 -5.34 -20.56
CA PRO A 226 -8.62 -5.54 -20.35
C PRO A 226 -8.93 -6.80 -19.52
N ASN A 227 -8.24 -7.89 -19.77
CA ASN A 227 -8.43 -9.15 -19.03
C ASN A 227 -8.10 -9.02 -17.55
N GLN A 228 -7.09 -8.23 -17.17
CA GLN A 228 -6.80 -7.95 -15.76
C GLN A 228 -7.96 -7.19 -15.09
N ILE A 229 -8.58 -6.24 -15.81
CA ILE A 229 -9.74 -5.49 -15.31
C ILE A 229 -10.94 -6.42 -15.13
N LEU A 230 -11.25 -7.25 -16.14
CA LEU A 230 -12.34 -8.23 -16.06
C LEU A 230 -12.11 -9.24 -14.91
N TRP A 231 -10.89 -9.72 -14.76
CA TRP A 231 -10.52 -10.61 -13.65
C TRP A 231 -10.73 -9.94 -12.29
N ALA A 232 -10.26 -8.71 -12.15
CA ALA A 232 -10.39 -7.93 -10.92
C ALA A 232 -11.87 -7.75 -10.50
N VAL A 233 -12.75 -7.45 -11.46
CA VAL A 233 -14.19 -7.33 -11.22
C VAL A 233 -14.82 -8.67 -10.86
N ARG A 234 -14.53 -9.74 -11.62
CA ARG A 234 -15.20 -11.05 -11.47
C ARG A 234 -14.73 -11.84 -10.25
N GLU A 235 -13.42 -11.83 -9.99
CA GLU A 235 -12.78 -12.75 -9.05
C GLU A 235 -12.15 -12.03 -7.83
N GLU A 236 -11.92 -10.72 -7.89
CA GLU A 236 -11.22 -9.97 -6.86
C GLU A 236 -12.05 -8.86 -6.21
N MET A 237 -13.36 -8.79 -6.55
CA MET A 237 -14.34 -7.88 -5.96
C MET A 237 -14.04 -6.38 -6.19
N ASP A 238 -13.42 -6.03 -7.32
CA ASP A 238 -13.17 -4.63 -7.64
C ASP A 238 -14.46 -3.90 -7.97
N MET A 239 -14.69 -2.77 -7.30
CA MET A 239 -15.90 -1.99 -7.35
C MET A 239 -15.72 -0.63 -8.03
N CYS A 240 -14.48 -0.15 -8.14
CA CYS A 240 -14.13 1.16 -8.66
C CYS A 240 -12.79 1.15 -9.41
N VAL A 241 -12.53 2.21 -10.19
CA VAL A 241 -11.27 2.37 -10.94
C VAL A 241 -10.06 2.33 -10.02
N GLU A 242 -10.18 2.91 -8.83
CA GLU A 242 -9.12 2.90 -7.82
C GLU A 242 -8.72 1.47 -7.43
N ASP A 243 -9.67 0.55 -7.28
CA ASP A 243 -9.37 -0.84 -6.93
C ASP A 243 -8.41 -1.46 -7.94
N VAL A 244 -8.71 -1.30 -9.23
CA VAL A 244 -7.89 -1.82 -10.34
C VAL A 244 -6.48 -1.23 -10.31
N VAL A 245 -6.37 0.10 -10.28
CA VAL A 245 -5.07 0.76 -10.49
C VAL A 245 -4.23 0.90 -9.22
N ALA A 246 -4.84 0.95 -8.03
CA ALA A 246 -4.13 1.06 -6.76
C ALA A 246 -3.92 -0.30 -6.08
N ARG A 247 -4.97 -1.13 -6.03
CA ARG A 247 -4.95 -2.36 -5.21
C ARG A 247 -4.49 -3.59 -5.98
N ARG A 248 -4.84 -3.72 -7.26
CA ARG A 248 -4.45 -4.89 -8.08
C ARG A 248 -3.14 -4.68 -8.81
N THR A 249 -3.01 -3.61 -9.58
CA THR A 249 -1.86 -3.40 -10.47
C THR A 249 -0.78 -2.49 -9.91
N ARG A 250 -1.07 -1.72 -8.87
CA ARG A 250 -0.16 -0.70 -8.29
C ARG A 250 0.17 0.46 -9.24
N ALA A 251 -0.51 0.57 -10.36
CA ALA A 251 -0.26 1.56 -11.41
C ALA A 251 -0.35 3.01 -10.90
N LEU A 252 -1.33 3.30 -10.02
CA LEU A 252 -1.53 4.62 -9.42
C LEU A 252 -0.30 5.09 -8.66
N PHE A 253 0.35 4.18 -7.93
CA PHE A 253 1.59 4.50 -7.19
C PHE A 253 2.78 4.71 -8.11
N LEU A 254 2.76 4.20 -9.35
CA LEU A 254 3.89 4.27 -10.28
C LEU A 254 3.80 5.47 -11.22
N ASN A 255 2.61 5.73 -11.79
CA ASN A 255 2.42 6.79 -12.77
C ASN A 255 0.97 7.28 -12.75
N VAL A 256 0.72 8.30 -11.93
CA VAL A 256 -0.63 8.85 -11.75
C VAL A 256 -1.20 9.46 -13.04
N GLU A 257 -0.36 10.13 -13.86
CA GLU A 257 -0.82 10.76 -15.11
C GLU A 257 -1.32 9.72 -16.12
N GLU A 258 -0.64 8.59 -16.19
CA GLU A 258 -1.08 7.50 -17.06
C GLU A 258 -2.38 6.85 -16.54
N CYS A 259 -2.57 6.74 -15.23
CA CYS A 259 -3.83 6.29 -14.65
C CYS A 259 -4.99 7.25 -14.94
N ILE A 260 -4.75 8.56 -14.85
CA ILE A 260 -5.73 9.58 -15.23
C ILE A 260 -6.15 9.41 -16.69
N ARG A 261 -5.18 9.22 -17.59
CA ARG A 261 -5.46 9.01 -19.03
C ARG A 261 -6.29 7.74 -19.28
N LEU A 262 -6.05 6.68 -18.53
CA LEU A 262 -6.71 5.38 -18.69
C LEU A 262 -8.05 5.28 -17.96
N ALA A 263 -8.32 6.12 -16.97
CA ALA A 263 -9.51 6.02 -16.13
C ALA A 263 -10.83 5.91 -16.90
N PRO A 264 -11.11 6.69 -17.97
CA PRO A 264 -12.33 6.53 -18.73
C PRO A 264 -12.48 5.16 -19.41
N GLN A 265 -11.37 4.58 -19.89
CA GLN A 265 -11.37 3.29 -20.53
C GLN A 265 -11.55 2.15 -19.52
N ILE A 266 -10.90 2.25 -18.35
CA ILE A 266 -11.06 1.29 -17.25
C ILE A 266 -12.52 1.31 -16.76
N ALA A 267 -13.07 2.50 -16.48
CA ALA A 267 -14.46 2.67 -16.04
C ALA A 267 -15.45 2.09 -17.07
N LYS A 268 -15.20 2.28 -18.37
CA LYS A 268 -16.03 1.71 -19.43
C LYS A 268 -16.02 0.18 -19.41
N ILE A 269 -14.84 -0.46 -19.30
CA ILE A 269 -14.74 -1.93 -19.23
C ILE A 269 -15.47 -2.46 -17.99
N MET A 270 -15.33 -1.81 -16.84
CA MET A 270 -16.03 -2.18 -15.62
C MET A 270 -17.55 -2.02 -15.77
N ALA A 271 -18.00 -0.92 -16.37
CA ALA A 271 -19.42 -0.65 -16.59
C ALA A 271 -20.05 -1.66 -17.54
N ASP A 272 -19.37 -2.01 -18.64
CA ASP A 272 -19.84 -3.01 -19.60
C ASP A 272 -19.98 -4.39 -18.93
N GLU A 273 -19.05 -4.76 -18.05
CA GLU A 273 -19.08 -6.02 -17.30
C GLU A 273 -20.20 -6.06 -16.24
N CYS A 274 -20.38 -4.96 -15.50
CA CYS A 274 -21.33 -4.88 -14.39
C CYS A 274 -22.75 -4.45 -14.82
N GLY A 275 -22.93 -3.99 -16.06
CA GLY A 275 -24.20 -3.46 -16.55
C GLY A 275 -24.50 -2.05 -15.98
N TYR A 276 -23.49 -1.25 -15.71
CA TYR A 276 -23.63 0.13 -15.27
C TYR A 276 -23.84 1.07 -16.47
N ASP A 277 -24.45 2.22 -16.21
CA ASP A 277 -24.75 3.23 -17.23
C ASP A 277 -23.65 4.30 -17.38
N SER A 278 -23.89 5.25 -18.31
CA SER A 278 -22.96 6.37 -18.56
C SER A 278 -22.81 7.29 -17.34
N ASP A 279 -23.87 7.45 -16.54
CA ASP A 279 -23.83 8.34 -15.38
C ASP A 279 -22.88 7.79 -14.31
N TRP A 280 -22.85 6.44 -14.16
CA TRP A 280 -21.87 5.77 -13.31
C TRP A 280 -20.44 6.01 -13.82
N ILE A 281 -20.19 5.86 -15.14
CA ILE A 281 -18.86 6.07 -15.73
C ILE A 281 -18.37 7.49 -15.43
N ASP A 282 -19.20 8.50 -15.67
CA ASP A 282 -18.84 9.91 -15.46
C ASP A 282 -18.55 10.22 -13.98
N SER A 283 -19.39 9.68 -13.08
CA SER A 283 -19.23 9.82 -11.64
C SER A 283 -17.94 9.15 -11.14
N GLU A 284 -17.69 7.94 -11.61
CA GLU A 284 -16.51 7.15 -11.21
C GLU A 284 -15.21 7.81 -11.67
N VAL A 285 -15.15 8.23 -12.93
CA VAL A 285 -14.00 8.97 -13.47
C VAL A 285 -13.76 10.26 -12.68
N SER A 286 -14.81 11.04 -12.39
CA SER A 286 -14.70 12.29 -11.61
C SER A 286 -14.17 12.04 -10.20
N SER A 287 -14.67 11.00 -9.53
CA SER A 287 -14.23 10.61 -8.19
C SER A 287 -12.76 10.19 -8.20
N PHE A 288 -12.37 9.36 -9.16
CA PHE A 288 -10.99 8.92 -9.32
C PHE A 288 -10.03 10.08 -9.63
N LEU A 289 -10.41 11.02 -10.49
CA LEU A 289 -9.61 12.21 -10.78
C LEU A 289 -9.39 13.07 -9.52
N THR A 290 -10.39 13.15 -8.65
CA THR A 290 -10.28 13.86 -7.38
C THR A 290 -9.25 13.17 -6.47
N LEU A 291 -9.29 11.83 -6.37
CA LEU A 291 -8.31 11.04 -5.62
C LEU A 291 -6.89 11.24 -6.16
N CYS A 292 -6.71 11.28 -7.47
CA CYS A 292 -5.40 11.42 -8.11
C CYS A 292 -4.64 12.68 -7.69
N ASN A 293 -5.33 13.73 -7.21
CA ASN A 293 -4.68 14.94 -6.70
C ASN A 293 -3.79 14.66 -5.48
N ASN A 294 -4.05 13.59 -4.73
CA ASN A 294 -3.22 13.17 -3.59
C ASN A 294 -1.93 12.47 -4.02
N TYR A 295 -1.84 12.04 -5.27
CA TYR A 295 -0.72 11.29 -5.85
C TYR A 295 0.11 12.11 -6.84
N ARG A 296 -0.27 13.37 -7.08
CA ARG A 296 0.43 14.32 -7.93
C ARG A 296 1.19 15.33 -7.09
N LEU A 297 2.32 15.80 -7.60
CA LEU A 297 2.91 17.04 -7.08
C LEU A 297 2.25 18.23 -7.75
N ALA A 298 1.78 19.20 -6.96
CA ALA A 298 1.38 20.49 -7.51
C ALA A 298 2.59 21.16 -8.19
N GLU A 299 2.33 21.82 -9.33
CA GLU A 299 3.32 22.58 -10.07
C GLU A 299 3.92 23.73 -9.22
#